data_09a32232e1a3d207f3db987022e0744c
#
_entry.id   09a32232e1a3d207f3db987022e0744c
#
_cell.length_a   1.000
_cell.length_b   1.000
_cell.length_c   1.000
_cell.angle_alpha   90.00
_cell.angle_beta   90.00
_cell.angle_gamma   90.00
#
_symmetry.space_group_name_H-M   'P 1'
#
loop_
_entity.id
_entity.type
_entity.pdbx_description
1 polymer ?
#
loop_
_entity_poly.entity_id
_entity_poly.type
_entity_poly.pdbx_seq_one_letter_code
_entity_poly.pdbx_strand_id
1 'polypeptide(L)'
;MTESIKILGISGSLRKRSLNTRLLEIAQSVLPGGVTLEIADLSAIPFYDGDVEKEGLPQSVLDFRKKIYEADAILFASPEYNSSFTGVLKNALDWASRPPKGEPYPMPPTAGKPYAIVGVGGRYGTSRAQSHLRQVLQKMDMPGVNQPEILVQNQPVPVFDQDLNLSDTVAVQLIEILLKNLVKLVEQTRAVQ
;
A
#
# COMPACT_ATOMS: atom_id res chain seq x y z
N MET A 1 -2.79 25.45 -11.92
CA MET A 1 -2.67 24.03 -12.32
C MET A 1 -2.58 23.25 -11.02
N THR A 2 -3.55 22.40 -10.72
CA THR A 2 -3.47 21.50 -9.55
C THR A 2 -2.31 20.54 -9.78
N GLU A 3 -1.36 20.50 -8.84
CA GLU A 3 -0.25 19.53 -8.89
C GLU A 3 -0.79 18.11 -9.01
N SER A 4 -0.16 17.30 -9.87
CA SER A 4 -0.48 15.87 -10.03
C SER A 4 -0.27 15.14 -8.71
N ILE A 5 -1.25 14.33 -8.29
CA ILE A 5 -1.15 13.49 -7.11
C ILE A 5 -0.47 12.18 -7.47
N LYS A 6 0.56 11.80 -6.71
CA LYS A 6 1.32 10.57 -6.89
C LYS A 6 0.97 9.56 -5.80
N ILE A 7 0.47 8.40 -6.17
CA ILE A 7 0.19 7.30 -5.26
C ILE A 7 1.27 6.23 -5.44
N LEU A 8 1.82 5.70 -4.34
CA LEU A 8 2.68 4.53 -4.35
C LEU A 8 1.85 3.30 -3.98
N GLY A 9 1.73 2.34 -4.91
CA GLY A 9 1.14 1.04 -4.66
C GLY A 9 2.15 0.10 -4.01
N ILE A 10 1.80 -0.52 -2.88
CA ILE A 10 2.67 -1.46 -2.17
C ILE A 10 1.95 -2.80 -2.04
N SER A 11 2.45 -3.83 -2.75
CA SER A 11 1.91 -5.18 -2.69
C SER A 11 2.63 -6.02 -1.62
N GLY A 12 1.87 -6.62 -0.71
CA GLY A 12 2.37 -7.60 0.26
C GLY A 12 2.67 -8.98 -0.34
N SER A 13 2.77 -9.11 -1.65
CA SER A 13 3.00 -10.40 -2.31
C SER A 13 4.08 -10.32 -3.38
N LEU A 14 5.06 -11.21 -3.30
CA LEU A 14 6.14 -11.36 -4.30
C LEU A 14 5.80 -12.36 -5.42
N ARG A 15 4.58 -12.92 -5.45
CA ARG A 15 4.19 -13.86 -6.49
C ARG A 15 4.06 -13.14 -7.84
N LYS A 16 4.62 -13.70 -8.92
CA LYS A 16 4.52 -13.16 -10.29
C LYS A 16 3.06 -12.96 -10.75
N ARG A 17 2.16 -13.84 -10.33
CA ARG A 17 0.71 -13.77 -10.61
C ARG A 17 -0.06 -13.47 -9.32
N SER A 18 0.34 -12.43 -8.62
CA SER A 18 -0.33 -12.01 -7.39
C SER A 18 -1.65 -11.31 -7.68
N LEU A 19 -2.75 -11.83 -7.14
CA LEU A 19 -4.06 -11.18 -7.22
C LEU A 19 -4.07 -9.83 -6.47
N ASN A 20 -3.28 -9.68 -5.42
CA ASN A 20 -3.16 -8.40 -4.71
C ASN A 20 -2.40 -7.36 -5.53
N THR A 21 -1.33 -7.76 -6.24
CA THR A 21 -0.68 -6.86 -7.22
C THR A 21 -1.64 -6.52 -8.35
N ARG A 22 -2.44 -7.49 -8.80
CA ARG A 22 -3.46 -7.24 -9.82
C ARG A 22 -4.52 -6.23 -9.38
N LEU A 23 -4.90 -6.21 -8.10
CA LEU A 23 -5.79 -5.15 -7.58
C LEU A 23 -5.16 -3.75 -7.68
N LEU A 24 -3.84 -3.61 -7.49
CA LEU A 24 -3.16 -2.33 -7.72
C LEU A 24 -3.18 -1.94 -9.20
N GLU A 25 -2.99 -2.89 -10.12
CA GLU A 25 -3.10 -2.64 -11.57
C GLU A 25 -4.53 -2.25 -11.97
N ILE A 26 -5.55 -2.88 -11.38
CA ILE A 26 -6.95 -2.48 -11.56
C ILE A 26 -7.17 -1.06 -11.03
N ALA A 27 -6.62 -0.73 -9.86
CA ALA A 27 -6.68 0.62 -9.32
C ALA A 27 -6.03 1.63 -10.27
N GLN A 28 -4.90 1.29 -10.94
CA GLN A 28 -4.30 2.15 -11.97
C GLN A 28 -5.26 2.45 -13.13
N SER A 29 -6.09 1.49 -13.53
CA SER A 29 -7.03 1.65 -14.66
C SER A 29 -8.26 2.52 -14.36
N VAL A 30 -8.52 2.79 -13.07
CA VAL A 30 -9.69 3.57 -12.61
C VAL A 30 -9.30 4.82 -11.81
N LEU A 31 -8.07 5.31 -12.00
CA LEU A 31 -7.57 6.51 -11.33
C LEU A 31 -8.38 7.75 -11.72
N PRO A 32 -8.63 8.67 -10.77
CA PRO A 32 -9.14 9.99 -11.08
C PRO A 32 -8.18 10.78 -11.99
N GLY A 33 -8.69 11.75 -12.74
CA GLY A 33 -7.84 12.61 -13.58
C GLY A 33 -6.78 13.36 -12.76
N GLY A 34 -5.56 13.45 -13.29
CA GLY A 34 -4.45 14.12 -12.61
C GLY A 34 -3.77 13.30 -11.52
N VAL A 35 -4.12 12.00 -11.37
CA VAL A 35 -3.52 11.08 -10.41
C VAL A 35 -2.69 10.04 -11.13
N THR A 36 -1.54 9.68 -10.58
CA THR A 36 -0.68 8.57 -11.03
C THR A 36 -0.48 7.55 -9.93
N LEU A 37 -0.29 6.27 -10.28
CA LEU A 37 0.03 5.20 -9.34
C LEU A 37 1.23 4.42 -9.88
N GLU A 38 2.31 4.37 -9.10
CA GLU A 38 3.45 3.51 -9.34
C GLU A 38 3.42 2.33 -8.36
N ILE A 39 3.74 1.11 -8.80
CA ILE A 39 3.80 -0.06 -7.92
C ILE A 39 5.26 -0.30 -7.52
N ALA A 40 5.54 -0.32 -6.21
CA ALA A 40 6.86 -0.59 -5.68
C ALA A 40 7.22 -2.09 -5.78
N ASP A 41 8.45 -2.38 -6.20
CA ASP A 41 9.03 -3.71 -6.11
C ASP A 41 9.69 -3.91 -4.73
N LEU A 42 9.20 -4.86 -3.96
CA LEU A 42 9.73 -5.22 -2.63
C LEU A 42 10.72 -6.40 -2.69
N SER A 43 10.96 -7.00 -3.85
CA SER A 43 11.75 -8.23 -3.98
C SER A 43 13.21 -8.09 -3.57
N ALA A 44 13.77 -6.88 -3.69
CA ALA A 44 15.16 -6.57 -3.34
C ALA A 44 15.35 -6.09 -1.89
N ILE A 45 14.27 -5.95 -1.11
CA ILE A 45 14.34 -5.46 0.27
C ILE A 45 14.76 -6.61 1.18
N PRO A 46 15.94 -6.54 1.84
CA PRO A 46 16.40 -7.60 2.75
C PRO A 46 15.52 -7.67 3.99
N PHE A 47 15.59 -8.77 4.73
CA PHE A 47 14.97 -8.79 6.04
C PHE A 47 15.60 -7.73 6.95
N TYR A 48 14.76 -7.07 7.73
CA TYR A 48 15.22 -6.07 8.69
C TYR A 48 16.14 -6.73 9.74
N ASP A 49 17.29 -6.09 9.90
CA ASP A 49 18.28 -6.45 10.91
C ASP A 49 18.86 -5.15 11.49
N GLY A 50 18.77 -5.02 12.82
CA GLY A 50 19.26 -3.83 13.51
C GLY A 50 20.79 -3.66 13.45
N ASP A 51 21.55 -4.71 13.19
CA ASP A 51 23.00 -4.58 13.02
C ASP A 51 23.34 -4.05 11.62
N VAL A 52 22.60 -4.48 10.60
CA VAL A 52 22.66 -3.88 9.25
C VAL A 52 22.26 -2.40 9.28
N GLU A 53 21.20 -2.04 10.02
CA GLU A 53 20.77 -0.64 10.16
C GLU A 53 21.89 0.23 10.78
N LYS A 54 22.64 -0.29 11.76
CA LYS A 54 23.75 0.45 12.41
C LYS A 54 24.89 0.77 11.44
N GLU A 55 25.16 -0.12 10.48
CA GLU A 55 26.20 0.06 9.47
C GLU A 55 25.74 1.02 8.35
N GLY A 56 24.43 1.18 8.17
CA GLY A 56 23.78 2.02 7.17
C GLY A 56 22.63 1.31 6.47
N LEU A 57 21.71 2.08 5.90
CA LEU A 57 20.57 1.49 5.19
C LEU A 57 21.02 0.90 3.84
N PRO A 58 20.62 -0.34 3.49
CA PRO A 58 20.86 -0.90 2.17
C PRO A 58 20.29 -0.01 1.04
N GLN A 59 20.94 0.02 -0.12
CA GLN A 59 20.51 0.86 -1.23
C GLN A 59 19.06 0.60 -1.67
N SER A 60 18.63 -0.66 -1.70
CA SER A 60 17.24 -1.03 -2.02
C SER A 60 16.23 -0.47 -1.01
N VAL A 61 16.62 -0.33 0.25
CA VAL A 61 15.81 0.31 1.29
C VAL A 61 15.76 1.83 1.10
N LEU A 62 16.90 2.46 0.80
CA LEU A 62 16.97 3.89 0.49
C LEU A 62 16.09 4.24 -0.71
N ASP A 63 16.17 3.45 -1.79
CA ASP A 63 15.37 3.65 -3.01
C ASP A 63 13.86 3.50 -2.71
N PHE A 64 13.49 2.51 -1.90
CA PHE A 64 12.10 2.32 -1.48
C PHE A 64 11.60 3.48 -0.61
N ARG A 65 12.40 3.92 0.36
CA ARG A 65 12.07 5.07 1.22
C ARG A 65 11.93 6.36 0.40
N LYS A 66 12.80 6.57 -0.59
CA LYS A 66 12.69 7.70 -1.52
C LYS A 66 11.35 7.69 -2.26
N LYS A 67 10.92 6.54 -2.80
CA LYS A 67 9.60 6.41 -3.47
C LYS A 67 8.44 6.75 -2.52
N ILE A 68 8.51 6.31 -1.27
CA ILE A 68 7.51 6.67 -0.25
C ILE A 68 7.53 8.19 -0.01
N TYR A 69 8.70 8.80 0.11
CA TYR A 69 8.82 10.23 0.34
C TYR A 69 8.24 11.04 -0.82
N GLU A 70 8.53 10.66 -2.07
CA GLU A 70 8.07 11.34 -3.29
C GLU A 70 6.59 11.13 -3.60
N ALA A 71 5.94 10.15 -2.98
CA ALA A 71 4.52 9.90 -3.12
C ALA A 71 3.69 10.80 -2.19
N ASP A 72 2.50 11.18 -2.62
CA ASP A 72 1.53 11.92 -1.80
C ASP A 72 0.68 11.01 -0.93
N ALA A 73 0.48 9.77 -1.36
CA ALA A 73 -0.29 8.75 -0.64
C ALA A 73 0.21 7.35 -0.97
N ILE A 74 -0.22 6.38 -0.15
CA ILE A 74 0.10 4.96 -0.35
C ILE A 74 -1.19 4.14 -0.49
N LEU A 75 -1.22 3.27 -1.51
CA LEU A 75 -2.24 2.23 -1.65
C LEU A 75 -1.64 0.87 -1.32
N PHE A 76 -2.00 0.30 -0.19
CA PHE A 76 -1.56 -1.04 0.20
C PHE A 76 -2.47 -2.12 -0.38
N ALA A 77 -1.86 -3.21 -0.86
CA ALA A 77 -2.58 -4.44 -1.23
C ALA A 77 -1.94 -5.62 -0.52
N SER A 78 -2.67 -6.28 0.39
CA SER A 78 -2.13 -7.39 1.15
C SER A 78 -3.00 -8.63 1.08
N PRO A 79 -2.44 -9.81 0.77
CA PRO A 79 -3.12 -11.07 1.07
C PRO A 79 -3.23 -11.27 2.59
N GLU A 80 -4.11 -12.20 2.98
CA GLU A 80 -4.25 -12.65 4.36
C GLU A 80 -3.58 -14.01 4.53
N TYR A 81 -2.49 -14.07 5.31
CA TYR A 81 -1.81 -15.31 5.69
C TYR A 81 -1.88 -15.47 7.20
N ASN A 82 -2.38 -16.61 7.66
CA ASN A 82 -2.54 -16.89 9.08
C ASN A 82 -3.29 -15.77 9.83
N SER A 83 -4.37 -15.27 9.23
CA SER A 83 -5.22 -14.20 9.78
C SER A 83 -4.51 -12.84 9.97
N SER A 84 -3.41 -12.59 9.25
CA SER A 84 -2.69 -11.32 9.31
C SER A 84 -2.17 -10.90 7.92
N PHE A 85 -1.67 -9.68 7.81
CA PHE A 85 -0.94 -9.25 6.62
C PHE A 85 0.43 -9.92 6.55
N THR A 86 1.07 -9.87 5.40
CA THR A 86 2.23 -10.70 5.09
C THR A 86 3.52 -10.21 5.74
N GLY A 87 4.46 -11.14 5.99
CA GLY A 87 5.81 -10.83 6.46
C GLY A 87 6.58 -9.93 5.48
N VAL A 88 6.35 -10.06 4.17
CA VAL A 88 6.94 -9.16 3.15
C VAL A 88 6.54 -7.72 3.39
N LEU A 89 5.24 -7.46 3.59
CA LEU A 89 4.75 -6.11 3.85
C LEU A 89 5.22 -5.59 5.21
N LYS A 90 5.19 -6.46 6.25
CA LYS A 90 5.67 -6.07 7.59
C LYS A 90 7.14 -5.65 7.54
N ASN A 91 7.98 -6.44 6.87
CA ASN A 91 9.40 -6.15 6.69
C ASN A 91 9.65 -4.80 5.98
N ALA A 92 8.91 -4.54 4.90
CA ALA A 92 9.01 -3.26 4.18
C ALA A 92 8.62 -2.07 5.07
N LEU A 93 7.56 -2.22 5.90
CA LEU A 93 7.14 -1.20 6.85
C LEU A 93 8.15 -0.98 7.98
N ASP A 94 8.80 -2.05 8.46
CA ASP A 94 9.84 -1.94 9.49
C ASP A 94 11.01 -1.10 8.98
N TRP A 95 11.48 -1.33 7.76
CA TRP A 95 12.51 -0.49 7.14
C TRP A 95 12.02 0.95 6.88
N ALA A 96 10.80 1.11 6.37
CA ALA A 96 10.25 2.43 6.05
C ALA A 96 10.09 3.33 7.27
N SER A 97 9.77 2.75 8.43
CA SER A 97 9.51 3.48 9.68
C SER A 97 10.77 3.87 10.47
N ARG A 98 11.97 3.45 10.04
CA ARG A 98 13.19 3.80 10.77
C ARG A 98 13.41 5.31 10.77
N PRO A 99 13.89 5.87 11.90
CA PRO A 99 14.26 7.29 11.94
C PRO A 99 15.38 7.56 10.92
N PRO A 100 15.34 8.69 10.24
CA PRO A 100 16.39 9.06 9.30
C PRO A 100 17.71 9.25 10.04
N LYS A 101 18.77 8.54 9.59
CA LYS A 101 20.13 8.69 10.12
C LYS A 101 21.05 8.94 8.95
N GLY A 102 21.53 10.19 8.84
CA GLY A 102 22.36 10.60 7.70
C GLY A 102 21.60 10.73 6.38
N GLU A 103 20.25 10.67 6.41
CA GLU A 103 19.39 10.91 5.26
C GLU A 103 19.01 12.39 5.11
N PRO A 104 18.66 12.86 3.91
CA PRO A 104 18.25 14.25 3.68
C PRO A 104 16.88 14.61 4.28
N TYR A 105 16.10 13.60 4.72
CA TYR A 105 14.72 13.77 5.19
C TYR A 105 14.66 13.85 6.73
N PRO A 106 13.98 14.84 7.31
CA PRO A 106 13.97 15.06 8.76
C PRO A 106 13.06 14.07 9.52
N MET A 107 12.15 13.38 8.84
CA MET A 107 11.17 12.45 9.41
C MET A 107 11.13 11.14 8.63
N PRO A 108 10.67 10.02 9.23
CA PRO A 108 10.38 8.82 8.47
C PRO A 108 9.42 9.16 7.31
N PRO A 109 9.64 8.65 6.09
CA PRO A 109 8.87 9.05 4.91
C PRO A 109 7.38 8.66 4.99
N THR A 110 7.02 7.82 5.96
CA THR A 110 5.65 7.36 6.22
C THR A 110 4.84 8.30 7.12
N ALA A 111 5.51 9.13 7.94
CA ALA A 111 4.82 9.99 8.91
C ALA A 111 3.90 11.00 8.21
N GLY A 112 2.64 11.07 8.65
CA GLY A 112 1.61 11.93 8.05
C GLY A 112 1.15 11.52 6.65
N LYS A 113 1.68 10.44 6.05
CA LYS A 113 1.35 10.00 4.70
C LYS A 113 -0.03 9.36 4.63
N PRO A 114 -0.99 9.90 3.86
CA PRO A 114 -2.30 9.29 3.66
C PRO A 114 -2.22 7.90 3.06
N TYR A 115 -3.11 7.00 3.49
CA TYR A 115 -3.16 5.65 2.92
C TYR A 115 -4.59 5.13 2.70
N ALA A 116 -4.69 4.14 1.80
CA ALA A 116 -5.84 3.27 1.65
C ALA A 116 -5.38 1.80 1.54
N ILE A 117 -6.30 0.85 1.77
CA ILE A 117 -6.00 -0.58 1.73
C ILE A 117 -7.01 -1.27 0.81
N VAL A 118 -6.50 -2.14 -0.04
CA VAL A 118 -7.27 -3.11 -0.82
C VAL A 118 -6.77 -4.52 -0.52
N GLY A 119 -7.59 -5.53 -0.73
CA GLY A 119 -7.09 -6.90 -0.57
C GLY A 119 -8.00 -7.94 -1.18
N VAL A 120 -7.36 -9.00 -1.69
CA VAL A 120 -8.04 -10.22 -2.13
C VAL A 120 -7.48 -11.41 -1.38
N GLY A 121 -8.39 -12.21 -0.85
CA GLY A 121 -8.07 -13.39 -0.06
C GLY A 121 -9.08 -14.52 -0.24
N GLY A 122 -9.07 -15.47 0.66
CA GLY A 122 -10.01 -16.59 0.70
C GLY A 122 -11.43 -16.15 1.10
N ARG A 123 -12.08 -16.98 1.90
CA ARG A 123 -13.49 -16.81 2.31
C ARG A 123 -13.80 -15.48 3.03
N TYR A 124 -12.84 -14.91 3.72
CA TYR A 124 -13.03 -13.68 4.50
C TYR A 124 -12.43 -12.43 3.82
N GLY A 125 -12.10 -12.55 2.52
CA GLY A 125 -11.31 -11.51 1.87
C GLY A 125 -9.97 -11.35 2.60
N THR A 126 -9.68 -10.15 3.07
CA THR A 126 -8.47 -9.87 3.87
C THR A 126 -8.82 -9.04 5.12
N SER A 127 -10.00 -9.27 5.71
CA SER A 127 -10.54 -8.42 6.78
C SER A 127 -9.64 -8.35 8.02
N ARG A 128 -9.07 -9.51 8.44
CA ARG A 128 -8.16 -9.56 9.59
C ARG A 128 -6.81 -8.96 9.27
N ALA A 129 -6.28 -9.25 8.07
CA ALA A 129 -5.03 -8.67 7.59
C ALA A 129 -5.12 -7.15 7.54
N GLN A 130 -6.21 -6.59 7.01
CA GLN A 130 -6.44 -5.15 6.96
C GLN A 130 -6.58 -4.53 8.34
N SER A 131 -7.28 -5.19 9.28
CA SER A 131 -7.40 -4.74 10.66
C SER A 131 -6.03 -4.65 11.35
N HIS A 132 -5.20 -5.69 11.24
CA HIS A 132 -3.84 -5.69 11.81
C HIS A 132 -2.93 -4.66 11.13
N LEU A 133 -3.04 -4.52 9.80
CA LEU A 133 -2.27 -3.52 9.08
C LEU A 133 -2.61 -2.10 9.53
N ARG A 134 -3.91 -1.77 9.72
CA ARG A 134 -4.34 -0.45 10.22
C ARG A 134 -3.72 -0.12 11.58
N GLN A 135 -3.58 -1.09 12.49
CA GLN A 135 -2.94 -0.89 13.79
C GLN A 135 -1.45 -0.50 13.64
N VAL A 136 -0.74 -1.14 12.71
CA VAL A 136 0.66 -0.79 12.43
C VAL A 136 0.76 0.60 11.81
N LEU A 137 -0.08 0.90 10.81
CA LEU A 137 -0.08 2.21 10.13
C LEU A 137 -0.48 3.35 11.06
N GLN A 138 -1.40 3.11 12.00
CA GLN A 138 -1.73 4.05 13.07
C GLN A 138 -0.52 4.35 13.96
N LYS A 139 0.27 3.33 14.34
CA LYS A 139 1.52 3.52 15.09
C LYS A 139 2.56 4.31 14.30
N MET A 140 2.52 4.24 12.98
CA MET A 140 3.40 4.98 12.08
C MET A 140 2.90 6.41 11.77
N ASP A 141 1.85 6.87 12.46
CA ASP A 141 1.23 8.19 12.29
C ASP A 141 0.73 8.44 10.86
N MET A 142 0.12 7.44 10.25
CA MET A 142 -0.42 7.52 8.91
C MET A 142 -1.95 7.72 8.94
N PRO A 143 -2.52 8.79 8.36
CA PRO A 143 -3.96 8.96 8.24
C PRO A 143 -4.54 8.02 7.17
N GLY A 144 -5.61 7.30 7.50
CA GLY A 144 -6.17 6.27 6.64
C GLY A 144 -7.57 6.56 6.12
N VAL A 145 -7.86 6.16 4.88
CA VAL A 145 -9.23 6.08 4.38
C VAL A 145 -9.91 4.85 4.98
N ASN A 146 -11.00 5.07 5.72
CA ASN A 146 -11.69 3.99 6.42
C ASN A 146 -12.76 3.30 5.56
N GLN A 147 -13.36 4.01 4.61
CA GLN A 147 -14.45 3.51 3.77
C GLN A 147 -14.30 3.95 2.30
N PRO A 148 -14.72 3.10 1.34
CA PRO A 148 -15.16 1.71 1.53
C PRO A 148 -14.00 0.77 1.88
N GLU A 149 -14.29 -0.34 2.58
CA GLU A 149 -13.32 -1.44 2.71
C GLU A 149 -13.35 -2.32 1.44
N ILE A 150 -12.18 -2.62 0.89
CA ILE A 150 -12.07 -3.49 -0.30
C ILE A 150 -11.60 -4.87 0.15
N LEU A 151 -12.55 -5.77 0.34
CA LEU A 151 -12.37 -7.12 0.87
C LEU A 151 -12.79 -8.16 -0.17
N VAL A 152 -12.01 -8.29 -1.25
CA VAL A 152 -12.37 -9.20 -2.35
C VAL A 152 -12.24 -10.67 -1.90
N GLN A 153 -13.35 -11.39 -1.93
CA GLN A 153 -13.40 -12.81 -1.61
C GLN A 153 -13.16 -13.64 -2.88
N ASN A 154 -12.15 -14.49 -2.87
CA ASN A 154 -11.82 -15.38 -4.00
C ASN A 154 -12.09 -16.85 -3.70
N GLN A 155 -12.93 -17.13 -2.69
CA GLN A 155 -13.40 -18.46 -2.29
C GLN A 155 -14.80 -18.35 -1.67
N PRO A 156 -15.68 -19.35 -1.83
CA PRO A 156 -15.44 -20.64 -2.51
C PRO A 156 -15.44 -20.54 -4.05
N VAL A 157 -15.98 -19.43 -4.61
CA VAL A 157 -16.02 -19.23 -6.07
C VAL A 157 -14.95 -18.18 -6.43
N PRO A 158 -13.97 -18.52 -7.30
CA PRO A 158 -13.00 -17.56 -7.77
C PRO A 158 -13.67 -16.42 -8.54
N VAL A 159 -13.26 -15.19 -8.24
CA VAL A 159 -13.70 -13.96 -8.94
C VAL A 159 -12.66 -13.44 -9.93
N PHE A 160 -11.51 -14.11 -10.02
CA PHE A 160 -10.49 -13.87 -11.05
C PHE A 160 -10.44 -15.05 -12.01
N ASP A 161 -10.40 -14.76 -13.30
CA ASP A 161 -10.18 -15.75 -14.35
C ASP A 161 -8.70 -16.14 -14.52
N GLN A 162 -8.40 -16.99 -15.52
CA GLN A 162 -7.05 -17.44 -15.80
C GLN A 162 -6.10 -16.31 -16.26
N ASP A 163 -6.66 -15.24 -16.83
CA ASP A 163 -5.93 -14.07 -17.30
C ASP A 163 -5.88 -12.96 -16.23
N LEU A 164 -6.34 -13.27 -15.02
CA LEU A 164 -6.41 -12.36 -13.86
C LEU A 164 -7.39 -11.18 -14.07
N ASN A 165 -8.42 -11.35 -14.89
CA ASN A 165 -9.49 -10.37 -14.97
C ASN A 165 -10.45 -10.57 -13.79
N LEU A 166 -10.78 -9.48 -13.13
CA LEU A 166 -11.74 -9.47 -12.01
C LEU A 166 -13.16 -9.39 -12.55
N SER A 167 -13.99 -10.37 -12.24
CA SER A 167 -15.41 -10.41 -12.62
C SER A 167 -16.32 -9.60 -11.67
N ASP A 168 -15.83 -9.28 -10.48
CA ASP A 168 -16.56 -8.48 -9.48
C ASP A 168 -16.53 -6.98 -9.84
N THR A 169 -17.52 -6.55 -10.62
CA THR A 169 -17.67 -5.14 -11.04
C THR A 169 -17.96 -4.21 -9.88
N VAL A 170 -18.58 -4.70 -8.80
CA VAL A 170 -18.85 -3.90 -7.59
C VAL A 170 -17.54 -3.60 -6.88
N ALA A 171 -16.63 -4.58 -6.78
CA ALA A 171 -15.30 -4.34 -6.22
C ALA A 171 -14.54 -3.27 -7.00
N VAL A 172 -14.62 -3.26 -8.34
CA VAL A 172 -13.98 -2.20 -9.18
C VAL A 172 -14.56 -0.83 -8.88
N GLN A 173 -15.90 -0.71 -8.79
CA GLN A 173 -16.56 0.56 -8.44
C GLN A 173 -16.17 1.04 -7.04
N LEU A 174 -16.07 0.14 -6.07
CA LEU A 174 -15.64 0.48 -4.71
C LEU A 174 -14.17 0.93 -4.67
N ILE A 175 -13.29 0.32 -5.49
CA ILE A 175 -11.88 0.78 -5.64
C ILE A 175 -11.86 2.22 -6.18
N GLU A 176 -12.67 2.55 -7.18
CA GLU A 176 -12.76 3.91 -7.71
C GLU A 176 -13.21 4.92 -6.63
N ILE A 177 -14.20 4.57 -5.82
CA ILE A 177 -14.66 5.40 -4.70
C ILE A 177 -13.56 5.56 -3.65
N LEU A 178 -12.86 4.48 -3.30
CA LEU A 178 -11.74 4.49 -2.37
C LEU A 178 -10.63 5.44 -2.83
N LEU A 179 -10.27 5.41 -4.12
CA LEU A 179 -9.27 6.29 -4.71
C LEU A 179 -9.68 7.76 -4.66
N LYS A 180 -10.94 8.08 -4.96
CA LYS A 180 -11.48 9.44 -4.80
C LYS A 180 -11.38 9.92 -3.35
N ASN A 181 -11.70 9.06 -2.39
CA ASN A 181 -11.57 9.38 -0.97
C ASN A 181 -10.10 9.54 -0.54
N LEU A 182 -9.18 8.77 -1.12
CA LEU A 182 -7.75 8.93 -0.87
C LEU A 182 -7.24 10.27 -1.40
N VAL A 183 -7.62 10.67 -2.60
CA VAL A 183 -7.31 11.98 -3.18
C VAL A 183 -7.81 13.11 -2.28
N LYS A 184 -9.07 13.05 -1.85
CA LYS A 184 -9.64 14.02 -0.91
C LYS A 184 -8.86 14.11 0.40
N LEU A 185 -8.40 12.97 0.94
CA LEU A 185 -7.59 12.93 2.15
C LEU A 185 -6.21 13.58 1.92
N VAL A 186 -5.59 13.36 0.76
CA VAL A 186 -4.33 14.07 0.37
C VAL A 186 -4.53 15.58 0.35
N GLU A 187 -5.59 16.05 -0.31
CA GLU A 187 -5.90 17.49 -0.39
C GLU A 187 -6.12 18.10 0.99
N GLN A 188 -6.83 17.40 1.88
CA GLN A 188 -7.05 17.83 3.26
C GLN A 188 -5.73 17.89 4.06
N THR A 189 -4.85 16.90 3.89
CA THR A 189 -3.55 16.85 4.58
C THR A 189 -2.64 17.99 4.11
N ARG A 190 -2.61 18.27 2.80
CA ARG A 190 -1.84 19.39 2.23
C ARG A 190 -2.34 20.77 2.70
N ALA A 191 -3.63 20.93 2.95
CA ALA A 191 -4.23 22.18 3.39
C ALA A 191 -3.90 22.54 4.86
N VAL A 192 -3.40 21.58 5.65
CA VAL A 192 -3.08 21.76 7.08
C VAL A 192 -1.56 21.94 7.30
N GLN A 193 -0.75 21.65 6.30
CA GLN A 193 0.71 21.88 6.29
C GLN A 193 1.04 23.28 5.79
#